data_2e8f805567fbee130aaffdc8f2a31988
#
_entry.id   2e8f805567fbee130aaffdc8f2a31988
#
_cell.length_a   1.000
_cell.length_b   1.000
_cell.length_c   1.000
_cell.angle_alpha   90.00
_cell.angle_beta   90.00
_cell.angle_gamma   90.00
#
_symmetry.space_group_name_H-M   'P 1'
#
loop_
_entity.id
_entity.type
_entity.pdbx_description
1 polymer ?
#
loop_
_entity_poly.entity_id
_entity_poly.type
_entity_poly.pdbx_seq_one_letter_code
_entity_poly.pdbx_strand_id
1 'polypeptide(L)'
;MTIGVLGAGQLGRMLALAGYPLGMDFLFLDQGPGTPAHQVAPSLFGSFTDPALLGELAGKSSVVTFDWENVPAAALDQLESKVRLAPPRLALATAQDRLLEKQLFAKLRIPTNASLEVDTREDLLRATRQLGLPGVLKTRRLGYDGKGQYVLRRPADVDVAWQELGGAPLLYEQFVPFDYEVSAIGVRSLGGEFAMYPLNRNLHRDGILRLTRAPWKAPKLEAAARRTLRRVMEHFDYVGVLTIEFFVRRGALLANEMAPRVHNSGHWTIEGAVTSQFENHLRAITGSPLGDSSARGHSAMVNLIGTMPDRAALLDEKGLHLHDYGKAPRPGRKLGHVTIVETTARKAELRALRLLRSIDPRRA
;
A
#
# COMPACT_ATOMS: atom_id res chain seq x y z
N MET A 1 1.23 -9.35 -24.80
CA MET A 1 0.90 -10.17 -23.60
C MET A 1 -0.11 -9.39 -22.77
N THR A 2 -1.24 -10.00 -22.41
CA THR A 2 -2.29 -9.32 -21.64
C THR A 2 -2.17 -9.63 -20.15
N ILE A 3 -2.18 -8.58 -19.33
CA ILE A 3 -2.19 -8.62 -17.88
C ILE A 3 -3.62 -8.36 -17.39
N GLY A 4 -4.20 -9.32 -16.68
CA GLY A 4 -5.48 -9.14 -15.99
C GLY A 4 -5.25 -8.42 -14.66
N VAL A 5 -6.14 -7.49 -14.30
CA VAL A 5 -6.04 -6.76 -13.04
C VAL A 5 -7.38 -6.74 -12.32
N LEU A 6 -7.41 -7.19 -11.08
CA LEU A 6 -8.58 -7.05 -10.21
C LEU A 6 -8.55 -5.72 -9.49
N GLY A 7 -9.57 -4.89 -9.76
CA GLY A 7 -9.63 -3.48 -9.42
C GLY A 7 -9.07 -2.60 -10.54
N ALA A 8 -9.73 -1.49 -10.81
CA ALA A 8 -9.37 -0.52 -11.86
C ALA A 8 -9.08 0.87 -11.27
N GLY A 9 -8.50 0.93 -10.10
CA GLY A 9 -8.12 2.14 -9.41
C GLY A 9 -6.85 2.79 -9.98
N GLN A 10 -6.26 3.70 -9.20
CA GLN A 10 -5.05 4.40 -9.60
C GLN A 10 -3.82 3.50 -9.70
N LEU A 11 -3.73 2.42 -8.92
CA LEU A 11 -2.59 1.51 -8.99
C LEU A 11 -2.62 0.74 -10.30
N GLY A 12 -3.80 0.24 -10.70
CA GLY A 12 -4.02 -0.39 -11.98
C GLY A 12 -3.70 0.53 -13.16
N ARG A 13 -4.15 1.80 -13.10
CA ARG A 13 -3.77 2.81 -14.09
C ARG A 13 -2.26 2.96 -14.22
N MET A 14 -1.54 3.10 -13.09
CA MET A 14 -0.08 3.25 -13.12
C MET A 14 0.64 1.97 -13.57
N LEU A 15 0.08 0.77 -13.29
CA LEU A 15 0.58 -0.48 -13.85
C LEU A 15 0.47 -0.46 -15.38
N ALA A 16 -0.70 -0.11 -15.93
CA ALA A 16 -0.88 -0.06 -17.38
C ALA A 16 0.09 0.95 -18.04
N LEU A 17 0.21 2.15 -17.47
CA LEU A 17 1.13 3.17 -17.97
C LEU A 17 2.60 2.72 -17.95
N ALA A 18 3.00 1.92 -16.96
CA ALA A 18 4.35 1.35 -16.88
C ALA A 18 4.55 0.15 -17.83
N GLY A 19 3.47 -0.58 -18.18
CA GLY A 19 3.55 -1.78 -19.00
C GLY A 19 3.50 -1.52 -20.51
N TYR A 20 2.85 -0.44 -20.94
CA TYR A 20 2.77 -0.12 -22.37
C TYR A 20 4.13 0.03 -23.08
N PRO A 21 5.14 0.69 -22.52
CA PRO A 21 6.48 0.72 -23.11
C PRO A 21 7.13 -0.66 -23.21
N LEU A 22 6.65 -1.64 -22.45
CA LEU A 22 7.11 -3.03 -22.48
C LEU A 22 6.29 -3.92 -23.45
N GLY A 23 5.36 -3.34 -24.22
CA GLY A 23 4.49 -4.06 -25.15
C GLY A 23 3.44 -4.94 -24.45
N MET A 24 3.02 -4.57 -23.24
CA MET A 24 1.99 -5.28 -22.49
C MET A 24 0.61 -4.65 -22.72
N ASP A 25 -0.42 -5.50 -22.83
CA ASP A 25 -1.82 -5.09 -22.82
C ASP A 25 -2.43 -5.32 -21.44
N PHE A 26 -3.56 -4.65 -21.17
CA PHE A 26 -4.25 -4.75 -19.87
C PHE A 26 -5.74 -4.97 -20.04
N LEU A 27 -6.30 -5.79 -19.15
CA LEU A 27 -7.75 -5.98 -18.99
C LEU A 27 -8.08 -5.89 -17.50
N PHE A 28 -8.95 -4.95 -17.15
CA PHE A 28 -9.38 -4.73 -15.76
C PHE A 28 -10.72 -5.41 -15.49
N LEU A 29 -10.96 -5.80 -14.22
CA LEU A 29 -12.29 -6.09 -13.70
C LEU A 29 -12.55 -5.20 -12.50
N ASP A 30 -13.65 -4.42 -12.54
CA ASP A 30 -14.09 -3.57 -11.42
C ASP A 30 -15.63 -3.54 -11.35
N GLN A 31 -16.17 -3.06 -10.23
CA GLN A 31 -17.61 -3.01 -9.97
C GLN A 31 -18.37 -2.02 -10.85
N GLY A 32 -17.73 -1.03 -11.42
CA GLY A 32 -18.41 -0.03 -12.26
C GLY A 32 -17.46 0.90 -13.02
N PRO A 33 -18.02 1.69 -13.95
CA PRO A 33 -17.27 2.62 -14.78
C PRO A 33 -16.75 3.84 -14.01
N GLY A 34 -15.94 4.68 -14.69
CA GLY A 34 -15.42 5.92 -14.12
C GLY A 34 -14.25 5.75 -13.16
N THR A 35 -13.60 4.59 -13.17
CA THR A 35 -12.38 4.31 -12.41
C THR A 35 -11.13 4.81 -13.15
N PRO A 36 -10.04 5.13 -12.43
CA PRO A 36 -8.82 5.67 -13.03
C PRO A 36 -8.22 4.83 -14.16
N ALA A 37 -8.23 3.51 -14.05
CA ALA A 37 -7.65 2.62 -15.06
C ALA A 37 -8.51 2.52 -16.34
N HIS A 38 -9.82 2.78 -16.23
CA HIS A 38 -10.71 2.79 -17.41
C HIS A 38 -10.31 3.84 -18.47
N GLN A 39 -9.56 4.87 -18.07
CA GLN A 39 -9.03 5.86 -19.03
C GLN A 39 -7.90 5.31 -19.90
N VAL A 40 -7.28 4.21 -19.51
CA VAL A 40 -6.05 3.72 -20.15
C VAL A 40 -6.19 2.32 -20.75
N ALA A 41 -7.17 1.51 -20.32
CA ALA A 41 -7.34 0.16 -20.89
C ALA A 41 -8.79 -0.33 -20.77
N PRO A 42 -9.19 -1.37 -21.55
CA PRO A 42 -10.48 -2.03 -21.45
C PRO A 42 -10.77 -2.54 -20.03
N SER A 43 -12.05 -2.47 -19.65
CA SER A 43 -12.50 -2.92 -18.34
C SER A 43 -13.78 -3.74 -18.46
N LEU A 44 -13.83 -4.84 -17.74
CA LEU A 44 -15.04 -5.61 -17.45
C LEU A 44 -15.71 -5.01 -16.22
N PHE A 45 -17.02 -4.87 -16.23
CA PHE A 45 -17.76 -4.27 -15.12
C PHE A 45 -18.77 -5.25 -14.53
N GLY A 46 -18.67 -5.46 -13.24
CA GLY A 46 -19.57 -6.30 -12.46
C GLY A 46 -18.96 -6.78 -11.16
N SER A 47 -19.63 -7.76 -10.54
CA SER A 47 -19.14 -8.31 -9.28
C SER A 47 -17.79 -9.02 -9.45
N PHE A 48 -16.90 -8.85 -8.48
CA PHE A 48 -15.66 -9.65 -8.40
C PHE A 48 -15.92 -11.16 -8.20
N THR A 49 -17.15 -11.56 -7.91
CA THR A 49 -17.53 -12.97 -7.76
C THR A 49 -18.34 -13.51 -8.93
N ASP A 50 -18.52 -12.73 -9.99
CA ASP A 50 -19.23 -13.18 -11.19
C ASP A 50 -18.37 -14.20 -11.98
N PRO A 51 -18.80 -15.48 -12.09
CA PRO A 51 -18.01 -16.52 -12.73
C PRO A 51 -17.75 -16.29 -14.22
N ALA A 52 -18.66 -15.59 -14.91
CA ALA A 52 -18.50 -15.29 -16.35
C ALA A 52 -17.42 -14.23 -16.55
N LEU A 53 -17.45 -13.15 -15.77
CA LEU A 53 -16.45 -12.09 -15.83
C LEU A 53 -15.06 -12.59 -15.39
N LEU A 54 -14.99 -13.41 -14.35
CA LEU A 54 -13.73 -14.04 -13.91
C LEU A 54 -13.21 -15.02 -14.97
N GLY A 55 -14.10 -15.76 -15.63
CA GLY A 55 -13.75 -16.65 -16.75
C GLY A 55 -13.21 -15.87 -17.95
N GLU A 56 -13.83 -14.75 -18.29
CA GLU A 56 -13.38 -13.88 -19.37
C GLU A 56 -12.03 -13.23 -19.05
N LEU A 57 -11.86 -12.70 -17.84
CA LEU A 57 -10.59 -12.13 -17.38
C LEU A 57 -9.47 -13.17 -17.48
N ALA A 58 -9.69 -14.37 -16.93
CA ALA A 58 -8.71 -15.45 -16.95
C ALA A 58 -8.37 -15.90 -18.37
N GLY A 59 -9.39 -16.09 -19.23
CA GLY A 59 -9.20 -16.57 -20.60
C GLY A 59 -8.45 -15.60 -21.52
N LYS A 60 -8.49 -14.29 -21.19
CA LYS A 60 -7.80 -13.24 -21.95
C LYS A 60 -6.47 -12.83 -21.37
N SER A 61 -6.09 -13.32 -20.17
CA SER A 61 -4.91 -12.89 -19.45
C SER A 61 -3.85 -13.97 -19.34
N SER A 62 -2.60 -13.60 -19.46
CA SER A 62 -1.43 -14.50 -19.20
C SER A 62 -1.12 -14.64 -17.73
N VAL A 63 -1.44 -13.60 -16.96
CA VAL A 63 -1.31 -13.55 -15.50
C VAL A 63 -2.32 -12.54 -14.96
N VAL A 64 -2.84 -12.75 -13.75
CA VAL A 64 -3.73 -11.80 -13.07
C VAL A 64 -3.04 -11.25 -11.82
N THR A 65 -3.12 -9.93 -11.66
CA THR A 65 -2.61 -9.19 -10.52
C THR A 65 -3.70 -8.30 -9.90
N PHE A 66 -3.33 -7.49 -8.88
CA PHE A 66 -4.27 -6.77 -8.04
C PHE A 66 -3.94 -5.28 -7.96
N ASP A 67 -4.95 -4.43 -8.18
CA ASP A 67 -4.97 -3.03 -7.74
C ASP A 67 -5.59 -2.94 -6.33
N TRP A 68 -6.62 -3.75 -6.09
CA TRP A 68 -7.39 -3.76 -4.85
C TRP A 68 -7.14 -5.04 -4.04
N GLU A 69 -6.72 -4.87 -2.78
CA GLU A 69 -6.34 -6.01 -1.94
C GLU A 69 -7.52 -6.76 -1.28
N ASN A 70 -8.71 -6.14 -1.21
CA ASN A 70 -9.89 -6.78 -0.59
C ASN A 70 -10.73 -7.61 -1.57
N VAL A 71 -10.09 -8.25 -2.54
CA VAL A 71 -10.75 -9.18 -3.47
C VAL A 71 -11.31 -10.36 -2.68
N PRO A 72 -12.59 -10.75 -2.90
CA PRO A 72 -13.19 -11.90 -2.21
C PRO A 72 -12.40 -13.19 -2.45
N ALA A 73 -12.24 -14.02 -1.40
CA ALA A 73 -11.52 -15.30 -1.48
C ALA A 73 -12.08 -16.22 -2.59
N ALA A 74 -13.41 -16.29 -2.72
CA ALA A 74 -14.07 -17.08 -3.76
C ALA A 74 -13.68 -16.68 -5.18
N ALA A 75 -13.40 -15.39 -5.43
CA ALA A 75 -12.90 -14.94 -6.72
C ALA A 75 -11.48 -15.44 -6.99
N LEU A 76 -10.64 -15.43 -5.97
CA LEU A 76 -9.27 -15.91 -6.06
C LEU A 76 -9.22 -17.42 -6.29
N ASP A 77 -10.09 -18.19 -5.60
CA ASP A 77 -10.21 -19.65 -5.78
C ASP A 77 -10.60 -20.01 -7.22
N GLN A 78 -11.52 -19.27 -7.82
CA GLN A 78 -11.94 -19.47 -9.22
C GLN A 78 -10.85 -19.12 -10.23
N LEU A 79 -10.11 -18.05 -9.97
CA LEU A 79 -9.05 -17.61 -10.89
C LEU A 79 -7.81 -18.49 -10.82
N GLU A 80 -7.40 -18.91 -9.62
CA GLU A 80 -6.18 -19.71 -9.42
C GLU A 80 -6.20 -21.04 -10.19
N SER A 81 -7.39 -21.61 -10.40
CA SER A 81 -7.58 -22.82 -11.20
C SER A 81 -7.47 -22.59 -12.72
N LYS A 82 -7.50 -21.34 -13.20
CA LYS A 82 -7.59 -21.00 -14.63
C LYS A 82 -6.41 -20.20 -15.16
N VAL A 83 -5.82 -19.37 -14.29
CA VAL A 83 -4.73 -18.46 -14.66
C VAL A 83 -3.81 -18.25 -13.48
N ARG A 84 -2.53 -17.99 -13.74
CA ARG A 84 -1.58 -17.70 -12.67
C ARG A 84 -1.95 -16.37 -11.97
N LEU A 85 -2.04 -16.41 -10.64
CA LEU A 85 -2.17 -15.23 -9.80
C LEU A 85 -0.77 -14.78 -9.33
N ALA A 86 -0.50 -13.50 -9.43
CA ALA A 86 0.70 -12.90 -8.87
C ALA A 86 0.38 -11.48 -8.36
N PRO A 87 0.53 -11.23 -7.08
CA PRO A 87 1.05 -12.10 -6.00
C PRO A 87 0.19 -13.32 -5.66
N PRO A 88 0.76 -14.27 -4.87
CA PRO A 88 0.04 -15.48 -4.48
C PRO A 88 -1.20 -15.18 -3.62
N ARG A 89 -2.26 -15.96 -3.81
CA ARG A 89 -3.53 -15.87 -3.08
C ARG A 89 -3.35 -15.84 -1.56
N LEU A 90 -2.48 -16.69 -1.02
CA LEU A 90 -2.25 -16.78 0.43
C LEU A 90 -1.68 -15.47 1.02
N ALA A 91 -0.80 -14.80 0.29
CA ALA A 91 -0.27 -13.50 0.73
C ALA A 91 -1.38 -12.45 0.80
N LEU A 92 -2.27 -12.42 -0.20
CA LEU A 92 -3.42 -11.51 -0.22
C LEU A 92 -4.40 -11.82 0.92
N ALA A 93 -4.77 -13.09 1.11
CA ALA A 93 -5.68 -13.52 2.17
C ALA A 93 -5.13 -13.19 3.58
N THR A 94 -3.82 -13.32 3.77
CA THR A 94 -3.16 -12.96 5.04
C THR A 94 -3.20 -11.45 5.28
N ALA A 95 -2.89 -10.64 4.27
CA ALA A 95 -2.89 -9.18 4.39
C ALA A 95 -4.31 -8.58 4.58
N GLN A 96 -5.35 -9.29 4.14
CA GLN A 96 -6.74 -8.86 4.32
C GLN A 96 -7.22 -8.93 5.77
N ASP A 97 -6.53 -9.65 6.65
CA ASP A 97 -6.93 -9.85 8.04
C ASP A 97 -5.76 -9.53 8.99
N ARG A 98 -5.91 -8.43 9.76
CA ARG A 98 -4.88 -7.94 10.67
C ARG A 98 -4.43 -8.99 11.70
N LEU A 99 -5.33 -9.90 12.13
CA LEU A 99 -4.96 -10.98 13.06
C LEU A 99 -4.03 -11.98 12.36
N LEU A 100 -4.39 -12.42 11.14
CA LEU A 100 -3.55 -13.34 10.38
C LEU A 100 -2.19 -12.73 10.05
N GLU A 101 -2.16 -11.45 9.75
CA GLU A 101 -0.92 -10.71 9.50
C GLU A 101 -0.03 -10.65 10.75
N LYS A 102 -0.58 -10.35 11.94
CA LYS A 102 0.18 -10.37 13.21
C LYS A 102 0.67 -11.79 13.55
N GLN A 103 -0.16 -12.80 13.31
CA GLN A 103 0.24 -14.21 13.47
C GLN A 103 1.39 -14.59 12.53
N LEU A 104 1.34 -14.14 11.28
CA LEU A 104 2.45 -14.31 10.34
C LEU A 104 3.73 -13.66 10.84
N PHE A 105 3.66 -12.40 11.28
CA PHE A 105 4.83 -11.70 11.82
C PHE A 105 5.41 -12.43 13.02
N ALA A 106 4.57 -12.91 13.94
CA ALA A 106 5.02 -13.70 15.08
C ALA A 106 5.68 -15.02 14.64
N LYS A 107 5.05 -15.79 13.73
CA LYS A 107 5.59 -17.03 13.17
C LYS A 107 6.96 -16.82 12.53
N LEU A 108 7.12 -15.72 11.81
CA LEU A 108 8.37 -15.35 11.16
C LEU A 108 9.35 -14.60 12.09
N ARG A 109 9.04 -14.46 13.38
CA ARG A 109 9.86 -13.72 14.35
C ARG A 109 10.18 -12.30 13.89
N ILE A 110 9.20 -11.63 13.28
CA ILE A 110 9.26 -10.23 12.88
C ILE A 110 8.70 -9.39 14.03
N PRO A 111 9.47 -8.44 14.58
CA PRO A 111 8.97 -7.59 15.66
C PRO A 111 7.75 -6.77 15.23
N THR A 112 6.69 -6.81 16.02
CA THR A 112 5.47 -6.00 15.87
C THR A 112 4.96 -5.60 17.25
N ASN A 113 3.98 -4.70 17.34
CA ASN A 113 3.33 -4.37 18.59
C ASN A 113 2.45 -5.52 19.09
N ALA A 114 2.29 -5.61 20.41
CA ALA A 114 1.40 -6.59 21.02
C ALA A 114 -0.04 -6.33 20.60
N SER A 115 -0.79 -7.39 20.34
CA SER A 115 -2.20 -7.32 19.93
C SER A 115 -3.00 -8.48 20.50
N LEU A 116 -4.31 -8.25 20.67
CA LEU A 116 -5.28 -9.24 21.14
C LEU A 116 -6.54 -9.18 20.28
N GLU A 117 -7.08 -10.34 19.98
CA GLU A 117 -8.36 -10.48 19.32
C GLU A 117 -9.50 -10.02 20.23
N VAL A 118 -10.48 -9.35 19.63
CA VAL A 118 -11.63 -8.77 20.33
C VAL A 118 -12.89 -9.08 19.53
N ASP A 119 -13.71 -9.99 20.06
CA ASP A 119 -15.00 -10.38 19.48
C ASP A 119 -16.18 -9.87 20.32
N THR A 120 -15.93 -9.56 21.60
CA THR A 120 -16.92 -9.07 22.55
C THR A 120 -16.42 -7.80 23.25
N ARG A 121 -17.34 -7.06 23.87
CA ARG A 121 -17.00 -5.90 24.73
C ARG A 121 -16.11 -6.32 25.91
N GLU A 122 -16.37 -7.50 26.46
CA GLU A 122 -15.60 -8.10 27.55
C GLU A 122 -14.16 -8.38 27.11
N ASP A 123 -13.96 -8.84 25.86
CA ASP A 123 -12.62 -9.00 25.29
C ASP A 123 -11.89 -7.68 25.21
N LEU A 124 -12.59 -6.60 24.79
CA LEU A 124 -11.98 -5.27 24.73
C LEU A 124 -11.56 -4.80 26.12
N LEU A 125 -12.40 -4.98 27.14
CA LEU A 125 -12.05 -4.67 28.52
C LEU A 125 -10.85 -5.48 29.01
N ARG A 126 -10.78 -6.77 28.68
CA ARG A 126 -9.66 -7.64 29.00
C ARG A 126 -8.38 -7.16 28.29
N ALA A 127 -8.49 -6.86 27.00
CA ALA A 127 -7.36 -6.40 26.19
C ALA A 127 -6.78 -5.07 26.70
N THR A 128 -7.63 -4.10 27.09
CA THR A 128 -7.16 -2.82 27.65
C THR A 128 -6.47 -2.99 29.01
N ARG A 129 -6.90 -3.97 29.84
CA ARG A 129 -6.22 -4.29 31.11
C ARG A 129 -4.87 -4.97 30.89
N GLN A 130 -4.78 -5.86 29.89
CA GLN A 130 -3.59 -6.67 29.63
C GLN A 130 -2.51 -5.88 28.87
N LEU A 131 -2.88 -5.11 27.85
CA LEU A 131 -1.93 -4.36 27.00
C LEU A 131 -1.79 -2.89 27.41
N GLY A 132 -2.68 -2.41 28.28
CA GLY A 132 -2.67 -1.04 28.78
C GLY A 132 -3.33 -0.03 27.81
N LEU A 133 -3.33 1.23 28.27
CA LEU A 133 -3.77 2.40 27.52
C LEU A 133 -2.58 3.37 27.39
N PRO A 134 -2.46 4.15 26.30
CA PRO A 134 -3.34 4.12 25.15
C PRO A 134 -3.18 2.85 24.31
N GLY A 135 -4.26 2.51 23.58
CA GLY A 135 -4.28 1.41 22.60
C GLY A 135 -5.15 1.76 21.40
N VAL A 136 -5.10 0.94 20.37
CA VAL A 136 -5.86 1.15 19.14
C VAL A 136 -6.75 -0.06 18.86
N LEU A 137 -8.05 0.15 18.84
CA LEU A 137 -9.01 -0.85 18.39
C LEU A 137 -9.17 -0.71 16.87
N LYS A 138 -9.05 -1.82 16.15
CA LYS A 138 -9.14 -1.84 14.67
C LYS A 138 -10.09 -2.93 14.20
N THR A 139 -10.84 -2.67 13.13
CA THR A 139 -11.49 -3.76 12.40
C THR A 139 -10.43 -4.68 11.82
N ARG A 140 -10.63 -6.00 11.91
CA ARG A 140 -9.68 -6.99 11.36
C ARG A 140 -9.58 -6.87 9.85
N ARG A 141 -10.70 -6.55 9.18
CA ARG A 141 -10.80 -6.46 7.71
C ARG A 141 -11.33 -5.11 7.27
N LEU A 142 -11.08 -4.75 6.01
CA LEU A 142 -11.63 -3.58 5.31
C LEU A 142 -11.24 -2.21 5.90
N GLY A 143 -10.35 -2.15 6.89
CA GLY A 143 -9.80 -0.90 7.39
C GLY A 143 -8.73 -0.34 6.45
N TYR A 144 -8.80 0.96 6.11
CA TYR A 144 -7.82 1.64 5.28
C TYR A 144 -7.82 3.15 5.56
N ASP A 145 -6.69 3.82 5.32
CA ASP A 145 -6.56 5.28 5.44
C ASP A 145 -7.16 5.83 6.76
N GLY A 146 -6.90 5.16 7.89
CA GLY A 146 -7.39 5.54 9.22
C GLY A 146 -8.84 5.19 9.52
N LYS A 147 -9.58 4.60 8.59
CA LYS A 147 -10.94 4.10 8.80
C LYS A 147 -10.95 2.74 9.49
N GLY A 148 -12.01 2.49 10.25
CA GLY A 148 -12.15 1.24 10.99
C GLY A 148 -11.15 1.14 12.15
N GLN A 149 -10.78 2.27 12.77
CA GLN A 149 -9.93 2.28 13.96
C GLN A 149 -10.34 3.37 14.94
N TYR A 150 -10.15 3.10 16.23
CA TYR A 150 -10.41 4.01 17.35
C TYR A 150 -9.23 3.98 18.33
N VAL A 151 -8.72 5.16 18.72
CA VAL A 151 -7.64 5.26 19.71
C VAL A 151 -8.24 5.43 21.10
N LEU A 152 -8.10 4.40 21.95
CA LEU A 152 -8.52 4.44 23.34
C LEU A 152 -7.39 5.05 24.17
N ARG A 153 -7.67 6.16 24.87
CA ARG A 153 -6.72 6.87 25.73
C ARG A 153 -6.99 6.67 27.20
N ARG A 154 -8.25 6.44 27.58
CA ARG A 154 -8.76 6.30 28.94
C ARG A 154 -9.83 5.20 29.00
N PRO A 155 -10.10 4.63 30.19
CA PRO A 155 -11.09 3.54 30.33
C PRO A 155 -12.47 3.89 29.81
N ALA A 156 -12.92 5.14 29.93
CA ALA A 156 -14.21 5.61 29.43
C ALA A 156 -14.36 5.54 27.89
N ASP A 157 -13.25 5.42 27.15
CA ASP A 157 -13.28 5.33 25.68
C ASP A 157 -13.71 3.92 25.20
N VAL A 158 -13.73 2.92 26.08
CA VAL A 158 -14.08 1.53 25.74
C VAL A 158 -15.50 1.45 25.19
N ASP A 159 -16.46 2.07 25.84
CA ASP A 159 -17.87 2.00 25.44
C ASP A 159 -18.09 2.72 24.11
N VAL A 160 -17.47 3.87 23.92
CA VAL A 160 -17.55 4.63 22.66
C VAL A 160 -16.92 3.84 21.52
N ALA A 161 -15.71 3.30 21.73
CA ALA A 161 -15.02 2.49 20.72
C ALA A 161 -15.83 1.24 20.33
N TRP A 162 -16.45 0.59 21.32
CA TRP A 162 -17.32 -0.56 21.08
C TRP A 162 -18.60 -0.20 20.33
N GLN A 163 -19.24 0.92 20.66
CA GLN A 163 -20.41 1.42 19.92
C GLN A 163 -20.08 1.76 18.47
N GLU A 164 -18.88 2.31 18.21
CA GLU A 164 -18.46 2.72 16.87
C GLU A 164 -18.03 1.54 15.99
N LEU A 165 -17.30 0.57 16.54
CA LEU A 165 -16.66 -0.51 15.79
C LEU A 165 -17.19 -1.91 16.11
N GLY A 166 -17.95 -2.08 17.19
CA GLY A 166 -18.55 -3.34 17.57
C GLY A 166 -19.51 -3.88 16.51
N GLY A 167 -19.66 -5.19 16.43
CA GLY A 167 -20.46 -5.87 15.40
C GLY A 167 -19.65 -6.44 14.25
N ALA A 168 -18.33 -6.26 14.24
CA ALA A 168 -17.38 -6.93 13.37
C ALA A 168 -16.22 -7.52 14.19
N PRO A 169 -15.51 -8.53 13.69
CA PRO A 169 -14.27 -9.00 14.31
C PRO A 169 -13.24 -7.87 14.42
N LEU A 170 -12.67 -7.67 15.60
CA LEU A 170 -11.76 -6.58 15.92
C LEU A 170 -10.40 -7.10 16.39
N LEU A 171 -9.41 -6.22 16.39
CA LEU A 171 -8.09 -6.40 16.96
C LEU A 171 -7.75 -5.20 17.84
N TYR A 172 -7.37 -5.43 19.09
CA TYR A 172 -6.82 -4.39 19.96
C TYR A 172 -5.30 -4.44 19.91
N GLU A 173 -4.67 -3.33 19.57
CA GLU A 173 -3.22 -3.19 19.48
C GLU A 173 -2.70 -2.23 20.54
N GLN A 174 -1.59 -2.58 21.19
CA GLN A 174 -0.86 -1.66 22.04
C GLN A 174 -0.41 -0.44 21.21
N PHE A 175 -0.66 0.75 21.70
CA PHE A 175 -0.19 1.99 21.06
C PHE A 175 1.34 2.05 21.03
N VAL A 176 1.89 2.33 19.85
CA VAL A 176 3.34 2.48 19.67
C VAL A 176 3.70 3.96 19.67
N PRO A 177 4.40 4.47 20.70
CA PRO A 177 4.98 5.81 20.65
C PRO A 177 6.24 5.78 19.76
N PHE A 178 6.05 5.88 18.46
CA PHE A 178 7.12 5.79 17.46
C PHE A 178 7.78 7.15 17.22
N ASP A 179 9.03 7.11 16.78
CA ASP A 179 9.81 8.30 16.42
C ASP A 179 9.41 8.79 15.02
N TYR A 180 9.22 7.88 14.08
CA TYR A 180 8.75 8.11 12.71
C TYR A 180 8.37 6.79 12.03
N GLU A 181 7.78 6.89 10.83
CA GLU A 181 7.36 5.75 10.02
C GLU A 181 8.24 5.61 8.78
N VAL A 182 8.51 4.35 8.39
CA VAL A 182 9.19 4.02 7.14
C VAL A 182 8.45 2.91 6.41
N SER A 183 8.58 2.89 5.08
CA SER A 183 8.17 1.73 4.28
C SER A 183 9.39 1.10 3.62
N ALA A 184 9.40 -0.22 3.57
CA ALA A 184 10.30 -0.99 2.75
C ALA A 184 9.51 -1.63 1.60
N ILE A 185 9.99 -1.40 0.38
CA ILE A 185 9.36 -1.90 -0.85
C ILE A 185 10.33 -2.87 -1.49
N GLY A 186 9.94 -4.13 -1.55
CA GLY A 186 10.71 -5.19 -2.20
C GLY A 186 9.99 -5.72 -3.43
N VAL A 187 10.74 -6.33 -4.31
CA VAL A 187 10.24 -7.08 -5.46
C VAL A 187 10.96 -8.40 -5.56
N ARG A 188 10.22 -9.47 -5.84
CA ARG A 188 10.78 -10.79 -6.10
C ARG A 188 10.25 -11.30 -7.44
N SER A 189 11.17 -11.73 -8.31
CA SER A 189 10.83 -12.27 -9.62
C SER A 189 10.31 -13.70 -9.52
N LEU A 190 9.72 -14.19 -10.62
CA LEU A 190 9.31 -15.59 -10.77
C LEU A 190 10.49 -16.56 -10.58
N GLY A 191 11.71 -16.15 -10.97
CA GLY A 191 12.94 -16.92 -10.77
C GLY A 191 13.55 -16.80 -9.37
N GLY A 192 12.92 -16.05 -8.45
CA GLY A 192 13.39 -15.88 -7.07
C GLY A 192 14.42 -14.75 -6.87
N GLU A 193 14.78 -14.00 -7.92
CA GLU A 193 15.61 -12.81 -7.79
C GLU A 193 14.92 -11.78 -6.91
N PHE A 194 15.65 -11.15 -5.98
CA PHE A 194 15.11 -10.19 -5.03
C PHE A 194 15.83 -8.85 -5.12
N ALA A 195 15.05 -7.78 -5.29
CA ALA A 195 15.53 -6.40 -5.18
C ALA A 195 14.69 -5.63 -4.14
N MET A 196 15.26 -4.59 -3.55
CA MET A 196 14.57 -3.71 -2.62
C MET A 196 14.92 -2.27 -2.96
N TYR A 197 13.93 -1.41 -3.04
CA TYR A 197 14.08 0.04 -3.14
C TYR A 197 14.71 0.59 -1.86
N PRO A 198 15.45 1.71 -1.93
CA PRO A 198 15.88 2.42 -0.73
C PRO A 198 14.71 2.69 0.20
N LEU A 199 14.96 2.62 1.52
CA LEU A 199 13.93 2.97 2.51
C LEU A 199 13.36 4.36 2.22
N ASN A 200 12.08 4.52 2.44
CA ASN A 200 11.42 5.80 2.41
C ASN A 200 10.77 6.12 3.76
N ARG A 201 10.89 7.38 4.17
CA ARG A 201 10.25 7.90 5.38
C ARG A 201 8.92 8.52 5.03
N ASN A 202 7.89 8.16 5.82
CA ASN A 202 6.51 8.57 5.63
C ASN A 202 6.07 9.57 6.69
N LEU A 203 5.14 10.43 6.32
CA LEU A 203 4.37 11.29 7.20
C LEU A 203 2.89 11.00 6.97
N HIS A 204 2.25 10.35 7.93
CA HIS A 204 0.80 10.21 7.96
C HIS A 204 0.17 11.28 8.84
N ARG A 205 -1.03 11.71 8.45
CA ARG A 205 -1.92 12.55 9.28
C ARG A 205 -3.33 12.00 9.16
N ASP A 206 -3.99 11.82 10.28
CA ASP A 206 -5.32 11.21 10.35
C ASP A 206 -5.36 9.84 9.65
N GLY A 207 -4.28 9.04 9.76
CA GLY A 207 -4.13 7.73 9.11
C GLY A 207 -3.91 7.77 7.59
N ILE A 208 -3.79 8.96 6.98
CA ILE A 208 -3.60 9.10 5.52
C ILE A 208 -2.17 9.56 5.23
N LEU A 209 -1.47 8.86 4.34
CA LEU A 209 -0.13 9.24 3.89
C LEU A 209 -0.19 10.60 3.17
N ARG A 210 0.58 11.57 3.68
CA ARG A 210 0.69 12.92 3.12
C ARG A 210 1.97 13.14 2.34
N LEU A 211 3.08 12.66 2.88
CA LEU A 211 4.41 12.89 2.33
C LEU A 211 5.25 11.62 2.46
N THR A 212 5.94 11.25 1.40
CA THR A 212 7.02 10.27 1.41
C THR A 212 8.32 10.93 0.96
N ARG A 213 9.44 10.61 1.62
CA ARG A 213 10.79 11.07 1.28
C ARG A 213 11.71 9.88 1.04
N ALA A 214 12.41 9.85 -0.08
CA ALA A 214 13.32 8.78 -0.47
C ALA A 214 14.57 9.33 -1.20
N PRO A 215 15.73 8.68 -1.08
CA PRO A 215 16.06 7.62 -0.14
C PRO A 215 16.17 8.13 1.30
N TRP A 216 15.71 7.33 2.26
CA TRP A 216 15.94 7.60 3.69
C TRP A 216 17.18 6.83 4.17
N LYS A 217 18.28 7.55 4.39
CA LYS A 217 19.58 6.96 4.76
C LYS A 217 19.58 6.47 6.21
N ALA A 218 19.35 5.19 6.41
CA ALA A 218 19.38 4.50 7.70
C ALA A 218 19.90 3.05 7.53
N PRO A 219 21.21 2.82 7.33
CA PRO A 219 21.76 1.53 6.88
C PRO A 219 21.37 0.34 7.77
N LYS A 220 21.34 0.53 9.10
CA LYS A 220 20.94 -0.54 10.04
C LYS A 220 19.46 -0.91 9.87
N LEU A 221 18.57 0.07 9.74
CA LEU A 221 17.14 -0.16 9.50
C LEU A 221 16.90 -0.75 8.13
N GLU A 222 17.61 -0.29 7.10
CA GLU A 222 17.52 -0.81 5.75
C GLU A 222 17.90 -2.30 5.69
N ALA A 223 19.01 -2.68 6.33
CA ALA A 223 19.43 -4.08 6.42
C ALA A 223 18.39 -4.95 7.18
N ALA A 224 17.77 -4.41 8.25
CA ALA A 224 16.71 -5.11 8.98
C ALA A 224 15.44 -5.26 8.14
N ALA A 225 15.01 -4.20 7.45
CA ALA A 225 13.85 -4.20 6.56
C ALA A 225 14.04 -5.18 5.39
N ARG A 226 15.23 -5.21 4.80
CA ARG A 226 15.59 -6.16 3.72
C ARG A 226 15.45 -7.60 4.18
N ARG A 227 15.95 -7.94 5.38
CA ARG A 227 15.79 -9.29 5.94
C ARG A 227 14.33 -9.64 6.19
N THR A 228 13.54 -8.69 6.68
CA THR A 228 12.10 -8.87 6.95
C THR A 228 11.33 -9.11 5.65
N LEU A 229 11.49 -8.25 4.65
CA LEU A 229 10.87 -8.43 3.33
C LEU A 229 11.19 -9.79 2.71
N ARG A 230 12.50 -10.13 2.67
CA ARG A 230 12.94 -11.41 2.10
C ARG A 230 12.27 -12.58 2.79
N ARG A 231 12.24 -12.59 4.14
CA ARG A 231 11.62 -13.66 4.94
C ARG A 231 10.13 -13.81 4.65
N VAL A 232 9.39 -12.70 4.50
CA VAL A 232 7.96 -12.74 4.15
C VAL A 232 7.77 -13.22 2.71
N MET A 233 8.56 -12.72 1.77
CA MET A 233 8.48 -13.15 0.37
C MET A 233 8.84 -14.62 0.16
N GLU A 234 9.85 -15.10 0.84
CA GLU A 234 10.23 -16.53 0.81
C GLU A 234 9.14 -17.41 1.41
N HIS A 235 8.49 -16.97 2.51
CA HIS A 235 7.40 -17.73 3.15
C HIS A 235 6.22 -17.97 2.22
N PHE A 236 5.88 -17.03 1.35
CA PHE A 236 4.76 -17.13 0.42
C PHE A 236 5.15 -17.63 -0.98
N ASP A 237 6.41 -17.91 -1.24
CA ASP A 237 6.94 -18.01 -2.61
C ASP A 237 6.47 -16.84 -3.48
N TYR A 238 6.59 -15.65 -2.94
CA TYR A 238 6.00 -14.42 -3.42
C TYR A 238 6.58 -14.00 -4.77
N VAL A 239 5.71 -13.55 -5.69
CA VAL A 239 6.11 -12.98 -6.97
C VAL A 239 5.44 -11.61 -7.14
N GLY A 240 6.23 -10.58 -7.41
CA GLY A 240 5.75 -9.19 -7.53
C GLY A 240 6.30 -8.26 -6.45
N VAL A 241 5.70 -7.09 -6.32
CA VAL A 241 6.04 -6.09 -5.31
C VAL A 241 5.29 -6.37 -4.01
N LEU A 242 6.01 -6.35 -2.90
CA LEU A 242 5.50 -6.36 -1.52
C LEU A 242 6.01 -5.13 -0.79
N THR A 243 5.15 -4.48 -0.04
CA THR A 243 5.51 -3.39 0.85
C THR A 243 5.23 -3.78 2.30
N ILE A 244 6.13 -3.44 3.20
CA ILE A 244 5.89 -3.51 4.65
C ILE A 244 6.08 -2.12 5.25
N GLU A 245 5.09 -1.65 5.97
CA GLU A 245 5.16 -0.42 6.75
C GLU A 245 5.66 -0.72 8.16
N PHE A 246 6.55 0.14 8.65
CA PHE A 246 7.17 -0.01 9.95
C PHE A 246 7.07 1.28 10.75
N PHE A 247 6.80 1.13 12.03
CA PHE A 247 7.16 2.12 13.02
C PHE A 247 8.65 2.00 13.37
N VAL A 248 9.34 3.14 13.46
CA VAL A 248 10.69 3.21 14.02
C VAL A 248 10.57 3.70 15.45
N ARG A 249 11.07 2.89 16.39
CA ARG A 249 11.09 3.23 17.80
C ARG A 249 12.47 2.94 18.38
N ARG A 250 13.14 3.95 18.93
CA ARG A 250 14.48 3.84 19.52
C ARG A 250 15.48 3.14 18.58
N GLY A 251 15.42 3.46 17.30
CA GLY A 251 16.31 2.90 16.28
C GLY A 251 16.03 1.46 15.88
N ALA A 252 14.88 0.88 16.25
CA ALA A 252 14.43 -0.46 15.84
C ALA A 252 13.14 -0.39 15.01
N LEU A 253 12.95 -1.39 14.12
CA LEU A 253 11.74 -1.54 13.32
C LEU A 253 10.70 -2.39 14.05
N LEU A 254 9.45 -1.93 14.04
CA LEU A 254 8.26 -2.70 14.42
C LEU A 254 7.33 -2.74 13.20
N ALA A 255 7.04 -3.93 12.67
CA ALA A 255 6.13 -4.08 11.55
C ALA A 255 4.72 -3.65 11.95
N ASN A 256 4.13 -2.76 11.14
CA ASN A 256 2.75 -2.31 11.30
C ASN A 256 1.82 -3.16 10.44
N GLU A 257 1.96 -3.06 9.11
CA GLU A 257 1.14 -3.79 8.14
C GLU A 257 1.92 -4.08 6.87
N MET A 258 1.44 -5.04 6.06
CA MET A 258 1.98 -5.33 4.73
C MET A 258 0.93 -5.08 3.65
N ALA A 259 1.40 -4.68 2.48
CA ALA A 259 0.58 -4.56 1.27
C ALA A 259 1.13 -5.47 0.19
N PRO A 260 0.41 -6.55 -0.20
CA PRO A 260 0.85 -7.51 -1.20
C PRO A 260 0.60 -7.00 -2.63
N ARG A 261 1.05 -5.80 -2.93
CA ARG A 261 0.88 -5.07 -4.19
C ARG A 261 1.82 -3.87 -4.26
N VAL A 262 1.84 -3.20 -5.39
CA VAL A 262 2.41 -1.85 -5.48
C VAL A 262 1.76 -0.91 -4.47
N HIS A 263 2.54 0.01 -3.88
CA HIS A 263 2.08 0.79 -2.72
C HIS A 263 2.20 2.30 -2.93
N ASN A 264 1.33 3.05 -2.27
CA ASN A 264 1.29 4.51 -2.36
C ASN A 264 2.61 5.15 -1.92
N SER A 265 3.27 4.64 -0.88
CA SER A 265 4.56 5.14 -0.44
C SER A 265 5.70 4.90 -1.45
N GLY A 266 5.46 4.08 -2.48
CA GLY A 266 6.39 3.81 -3.58
C GLY A 266 6.11 4.61 -4.87
N HIS A 267 5.14 5.51 -4.89
CA HIS A 267 4.84 6.28 -6.11
C HIS A 267 5.99 7.18 -6.54
N TRP A 268 6.82 7.63 -5.61
CA TRP A 268 8.04 8.38 -5.90
C TRP A 268 8.99 7.66 -6.88
N THR A 269 8.88 6.32 -6.98
CA THR A 269 9.76 5.51 -7.83
C THR A 269 9.52 5.75 -9.32
N ILE A 270 8.40 6.33 -9.72
CA ILE A 270 8.10 6.63 -11.13
C ILE A 270 9.17 7.55 -11.70
N GLU A 271 9.46 8.64 -11.03
CA GLU A 271 10.49 9.61 -11.45
C GLU A 271 11.81 9.43 -10.72
N GLY A 272 11.74 8.97 -9.47
CA GLY A 272 12.87 8.99 -8.54
C GLY A 272 13.70 7.72 -8.48
N ALA A 273 13.30 6.62 -9.12
CA ALA A 273 14.08 5.40 -9.25
C ALA A 273 14.50 5.14 -10.70
N VAL A 274 15.51 4.30 -10.92
CA VAL A 274 15.92 3.88 -12.27
C VAL A 274 14.80 3.08 -12.91
N THR A 275 14.21 2.14 -12.17
CA THR A 275 13.02 1.38 -12.57
C THR A 275 11.94 1.53 -11.51
N SER A 276 10.73 1.90 -11.91
CA SER A 276 9.63 2.12 -10.97
C SER A 276 9.15 0.81 -10.32
N GLN A 277 8.49 0.90 -9.16
CA GLN A 277 7.84 -0.27 -8.55
C GLN A 277 6.79 -0.89 -9.47
N PHE A 278 6.13 -0.10 -10.30
CA PHE A 278 5.11 -0.56 -11.25
C PHE A 278 5.74 -1.40 -12.34
N GLU A 279 6.80 -0.91 -12.96
CA GLU A 279 7.53 -1.65 -13.98
C GLU A 279 8.18 -2.92 -13.42
N ASN A 280 8.84 -2.82 -12.26
CA ASN A 280 9.42 -3.99 -11.61
C ASN A 280 8.38 -5.03 -11.16
N HIS A 281 7.18 -4.60 -10.75
CA HIS A 281 6.07 -5.52 -10.49
C HIS A 281 5.69 -6.30 -11.74
N LEU A 282 5.53 -5.62 -12.87
CA LEU A 282 5.19 -6.25 -14.14
C LEU A 282 6.31 -7.18 -14.63
N ARG A 283 7.56 -6.75 -14.56
CA ARG A 283 8.71 -7.61 -14.90
C ARG A 283 8.72 -8.88 -14.05
N ALA A 284 8.52 -8.75 -12.75
CA ALA A 284 8.50 -9.87 -11.82
C ALA A 284 7.40 -10.89 -12.16
N ILE A 285 6.17 -10.42 -12.36
CA ILE A 285 5.02 -11.30 -12.61
C ILE A 285 5.00 -11.89 -14.02
N THR A 286 5.75 -11.34 -14.97
CA THR A 286 5.86 -11.86 -16.33
C THR A 286 7.12 -12.72 -16.56
N GLY A 287 7.97 -12.86 -15.53
CA GLY A 287 9.22 -13.63 -15.65
C GLY A 287 10.36 -12.88 -16.35
N SER A 288 10.21 -11.56 -16.54
CA SER A 288 11.28 -10.71 -17.06
C SER A 288 12.32 -10.40 -15.97
N PRO A 289 13.59 -10.14 -16.33
CA PRO A 289 14.62 -9.71 -15.38
C PRO A 289 14.21 -8.44 -14.64
N LEU A 290 14.53 -8.34 -13.34
CA LEU A 290 14.27 -7.14 -12.57
C LEU A 290 15.11 -5.97 -13.07
N GLY A 291 14.52 -4.77 -13.05
CA GLY A 291 15.24 -3.54 -13.32
C GLY A 291 15.90 -3.00 -12.04
N ASP A 292 16.86 -2.11 -12.21
CA ASP A 292 17.57 -1.45 -11.12
C ASP A 292 16.62 -0.62 -10.25
N SER A 293 16.55 -0.94 -8.96
CA SER A 293 15.70 -0.25 -7.96
C SER A 293 16.37 0.96 -7.29
N SER A 294 17.57 1.35 -7.72
CA SER A 294 18.32 2.48 -7.14
C SER A 294 17.61 3.82 -7.39
N ALA A 295 17.85 4.77 -6.48
CA ALA A 295 17.29 6.11 -6.61
C ALA A 295 18.11 6.97 -7.56
N ARG A 296 17.44 7.80 -8.38
CA ARG A 296 18.04 8.81 -9.30
C ARG A 296 18.38 10.14 -8.62
N GLY A 297 18.22 10.24 -7.32
CA GLY A 297 18.42 11.48 -6.57
C GLY A 297 17.66 11.42 -5.25
N HIS A 298 17.13 12.56 -4.84
CA HIS A 298 16.30 12.65 -3.63
C HIS A 298 14.88 13.05 -4.01
N SER A 299 13.94 12.20 -3.68
CA SER A 299 12.53 12.37 -4.04
C SER A 299 11.69 12.74 -2.83
N ALA A 300 10.70 13.59 -3.06
CA ALA A 300 9.59 13.81 -2.14
C ALA A 300 8.28 13.66 -2.90
N MET A 301 7.42 12.75 -2.46
CA MET A 301 6.09 12.50 -3.02
C MET A 301 5.03 13.04 -2.07
N VAL A 302 4.14 13.89 -2.58
CA VAL A 302 3.02 14.49 -1.84
C VAL A 302 1.70 13.98 -2.41
N ASN A 303 0.84 13.40 -1.58
CA ASN A 303 -0.51 13.03 -1.98
C ASN A 303 -1.44 14.24 -2.02
N LEU A 304 -2.22 14.35 -3.09
CA LEU A 304 -3.29 15.34 -3.26
C LEU A 304 -4.61 14.74 -2.76
N ILE A 305 -5.15 15.32 -1.67
CA ILE A 305 -6.25 14.70 -0.93
C ILE A 305 -7.43 15.66 -0.80
N GLY A 306 -8.62 15.15 -1.10
CA GLY A 306 -9.89 15.84 -0.90
C GLY A 306 -10.23 16.83 -2.00
N THR A 307 -9.32 17.73 -2.31
CA THR A 307 -9.47 18.77 -3.35
C THR A 307 -8.24 18.75 -4.27
N MET A 308 -8.46 18.90 -5.56
CA MET A 308 -7.37 19.06 -6.52
C MET A 308 -6.91 20.52 -6.48
N PRO A 309 -5.62 20.81 -6.24
CA PRO A 309 -5.08 22.15 -6.37
C PRO A 309 -5.16 22.66 -7.81
N ASP A 310 -4.88 23.94 -8.01
CA ASP A 310 -4.76 24.52 -9.36
C ASP A 310 -3.67 23.78 -10.14
N ARG A 311 -4.10 23.11 -11.21
CA ARG A 311 -3.22 22.30 -12.07
C ARG A 311 -2.18 23.17 -12.78
N ALA A 312 -2.56 24.37 -13.22
CA ALA A 312 -1.64 25.26 -13.91
C ALA A 312 -0.50 25.68 -12.96
N ALA A 313 -0.81 26.04 -11.73
CA ALA A 313 0.18 26.36 -10.72
C ALA A 313 1.11 25.19 -10.37
N LEU A 314 0.56 23.95 -10.32
CA LEU A 314 1.39 22.76 -10.11
C LEU A 314 2.34 22.48 -11.30
N LEU A 315 1.87 22.65 -12.52
CA LEU A 315 2.64 22.37 -13.74
C LEU A 315 3.69 23.47 -14.05
N ASP A 316 3.49 24.68 -13.53
CA ASP A 316 4.50 25.76 -13.63
C ASP A 316 5.72 25.52 -12.71
N GLU A 317 5.59 24.69 -11.70
CA GLU A 317 6.67 24.33 -10.78
C GLU A 317 7.71 23.40 -11.45
N LYS A 318 8.90 23.92 -11.78
CA LYS A 318 9.98 23.16 -12.44
C LYS A 318 10.35 21.89 -11.67
N GLY A 319 10.41 20.75 -12.36
CA GLY A 319 10.77 19.45 -11.78
C GLY A 319 9.75 18.89 -10.79
N LEU A 320 8.49 19.34 -10.88
CA LEU A 320 7.34 18.73 -10.24
C LEU A 320 6.63 17.85 -11.27
N HIS A 321 6.35 16.61 -10.91
CA HIS A 321 5.66 15.65 -11.74
C HIS A 321 4.28 15.38 -11.15
N LEU A 322 3.21 15.77 -11.87
CA LEU A 322 1.82 15.60 -11.45
C LEU A 322 1.23 14.30 -12.00
N HIS A 323 0.68 13.50 -11.11
CA HIS A 323 -0.13 12.34 -11.43
C HIS A 323 -1.57 12.57 -10.95
N ASP A 324 -2.44 13.02 -11.84
CA ASP A 324 -3.88 13.16 -11.60
C ASP A 324 -4.58 11.84 -11.92
N TYR A 325 -5.35 11.32 -10.97
CA TYR A 325 -6.06 10.04 -11.14
C TYR A 325 -7.41 10.18 -11.83
N GLY A 326 -7.85 11.41 -12.16
CA GLY A 326 -9.15 11.67 -12.79
C GLY A 326 -10.35 11.39 -11.88
N LYS A 327 -10.16 11.42 -10.56
CA LYS A 327 -11.23 11.15 -9.59
C LYS A 327 -11.99 12.41 -9.21
N ALA A 328 -13.31 12.28 -9.01
CA ALA A 328 -14.11 13.37 -8.44
C ALA A 328 -13.66 13.72 -7.01
N PRO A 329 -13.53 15.01 -6.65
CA PRO A 329 -13.18 15.46 -5.31
C PRO A 329 -14.15 14.95 -4.24
N ARG A 330 -13.60 14.48 -3.11
CA ARG A 330 -14.34 14.05 -1.93
C ARG A 330 -13.41 14.10 -0.71
N PRO A 331 -13.89 14.52 0.47
CA PRO A 331 -13.07 14.53 1.70
C PRO A 331 -12.33 13.21 1.94
N GLY A 332 -11.04 13.28 2.23
CA GLY A 332 -10.18 12.12 2.49
C GLY A 332 -9.79 11.29 1.26
N ARG A 333 -10.32 11.59 0.06
CA ARG A 333 -10.01 10.83 -1.15
C ARG A 333 -8.69 11.28 -1.77
N LYS A 334 -7.80 10.32 -2.05
CA LYS A 334 -6.58 10.57 -2.84
C LYS A 334 -6.98 10.82 -4.31
N LEU A 335 -6.74 12.02 -4.80
CA LEU A 335 -7.09 12.48 -6.16
C LEU A 335 -5.91 12.38 -7.12
N GLY A 336 -4.70 12.39 -6.57
CA GLY A 336 -3.46 12.37 -7.30
C GLY A 336 -2.29 12.38 -6.36
N HIS A 337 -1.10 12.47 -6.93
CA HIS A 337 0.12 12.79 -6.20
C HIS A 337 1.04 13.65 -7.07
N VAL A 338 1.97 14.29 -6.44
CA VAL A 338 3.09 14.95 -7.12
C VAL A 338 4.39 14.36 -6.61
N THR A 339 5.37 14.19 -7.51
CA THR A 339 6.74 13.82 -7.16
C THR A 339 7.68 14.96 -7.51
N ILE A 340 8.59 15.27 -6.59
CA ILE A 340 9.67 16.24 -6.75
C ILE A 340 10.97 15.48 -6.62
N VAL A 341 11.87 15.60 -7.63
CA VAL A 341 13.18 14.97 -7.61
C VAL A 341 14.26 16.08 -7.56
N GLU A 342 15.17 15.97 -6.61
CA GLU A 342 16.20 16.97 -6.35
C GLU A 342 17.58 16.33 -6.12
N THR A 343 18.62 17.16 -6.25
CA THR A 343 20.00 16.74 -6.01
C THR A 343 20.31 16.51 -4.52
N THR A 344 19.52 17.09 -3.61
CA THR A 344 19.70 16.93 -2.16
C THR A 344 18.37 16.68 -1.45
N ALA A 345 18.42 15.87 -0.38
CA ALA A 345 17.26 15.56 0.45
C ALA A 345 16.60 16.83 1.03
N ARG A 346 17.41 17.81 1.46
CA ARG A 346 16.92 19.07 2.03
C ARG A 346 16.10 19.88 1.01
N LYS A 347 16.57 19.96 -0.25
CA LYS A 347 15.82 20.68 -1.30
C LYS A 347 14.49 19.99 -1.59
N ALA A 348 14.48 18.67 -1.77
CA ALA A 348 13.26 17.91 -2.01
C ALA A 348 12.25 18.09 -0.86
N GLU A 349 12.71 17.99 0.39
CA GLU A 349 11.88 18.17 1.58
C GLU A 349 11.30 19.58 1.69
N LEU A 350 12.13 20.63 1.52
CA LEU A 350 11.66 22.01 1.63
C LEU A 350 10.62 22.37 0.57
N ARG A 351 10.79 21.88 -0.67
CA ARG A 351 9.80 22.07 -1.74
C ARG A 351 8.50 21.35 -1.42
N ALA A 352 8.57 20.10 -0.98
CA ALA A 352 7.39 19.32 -0.62
C ALA A 352 6.63 19.93 0.58
N LEU A 353 7.34 20.40 1.61
CA LEU A 353 6.71 21.06 2.75
C LEU A 353 6.05 22.39 2.36
N ARG A 354 6.65 23.13 1.42
CA ARG A 354 6.07 24.37 0.88
C ARG A 354 4.75 24.04 0.14
N LEU A 355 4.77 23.02 -0.71
CA LEU A 355 3.59 22.54 -1.40
C LEU A 355 2.50 22.06 -0.42
N LEU A 356 2.86 21.26 0.60
CA LEU A 356 1.89 20.82 1.61
C LEU A 356 1.20 22.00 2.30
N ARG A 357 1.93 23.07 2.61
CA ARG A 357 1.35 24.27 3.23
C ARG A 357 0.40 25.00 2.28
N SER A 358 0.69 25.05 0.99
CA SER A 358 -0.19 25.72 0.01
C SER A 358 -1.50 24.96 -0.22
N ILE A 359 -1.47 23.61 -0.19
CA ILE A 359 -2.65 22.77 -0.45
C ILE A 359 -3.46 22.43 0.80
N ASP A 360 -2.87 22.52 1.99
CA ASP A 360 -3.54 22.25 3.28
C ASP A 360 -3.02 23.19 4.39
N PRO A 361 -3.36 24.49 4.32
CA PRO A 361 -2.81 25.52 5.24
C PRO A 361 -3.14 25.27 6.71
N ARG A 362 -4.25 24.59 6.99
CA ARG A 362 -4.71 24.31 8.37
C ARG A 362 -4.00 23.12 9.00
N ARG A 363 -3.18 22.39 8.25
CA ARG A 363 -2.58 21.10 8.65
C ARG A 363 -1.09 21.00 8.37
N ALA A 364 -0.45 22.14 8.11
CA ALA A 364 1.00 22.23 7.82
C ALA A 364 1.85 22.34 9.10
#